data_ae52080a00ae2c17944dcacfff4a4c83
#
_entry.id   ae52080a00ae2c17944dcacfff4a4c83
#
_cell.length_a   1.000
_cell.length_b   1.000
_cell.length_c   1.000
_cell.angle_alpha   90.00
_cell.angle_beta   90.00
_cell.angle_gamma   90.00
#
_symmetry.space_group_name_H-M   'P 1'
#
loop_
_entity.id
_entity.type
_entity.pdbx_description
1 polymer ?
#
loop_
_entity_poly.entity_id
_entity_poly.type
_entity_poly.pdbx_seq_one_letter_code
_entity_poly.pdbx_strand_id
1 'polypeptide(L)'
;VSAITGTGIDRARCLSAITQKKHKTPEEEALLRKTGAVWGCDICQLVCPMNAAAAYTEIPFFKNSFADMLSAASIEAMSDEEFALYAFSWRGRNVITENIRRVHR
;
A
#
# COMPACT_ATOMS: atom_id res chain seq x y z
N VAL A 1 16.34 2.60 -3.92
CA VAL A 1 15.01 2.28 -4.47
C VAL A 1 15.15 1.98 -5.95
N SER A 2 15.25 0.69 -6.31
CA SER A 2 15.59 0.26 -7.67
C SER A 2 14.41 0.31 -8.66
N ALA A 3 13.22 0.71 -8.21
CA ALA A 3 12.06 0.88 -9.09
C ALA A 3 12.08 2.21 -9.88
N ILE A 4 12.79 3.23 -9.36
CA ILE A 4 12.94 4.50 -10.06
C ILE A 4 14.17 4.40 -10.96
N THR A 5 13.99 4.68 -12.24
CA THR A 5 15.03 4.67 -13.28
C THR A 5 15.22 6.07 -13.85
N GLY A 6 16.27 6.27 -14.66
CA GLY A 6 16.49 7.55 -15.34
C GLY A 6 15.39 7.93 -16.34
N THR A 7 14.54 6.99 -16.74
CA THR A 7 13.50 7.17 -17.76
C THR A 7 12.07 6.96 -17.24
N GLY A 8 11.90 6.61 -15.94
CA GLY A 8 10.57 6.39 -15.38
C GLY A 8 10.56 5.44 -14.20
N ILE A 9 9.47 4.70 -14.06
CA ILE A 9 9.26 3.73 -12.97
C ILE A 9 9.15 2.31 -13.54
N ASP A 10 10.03 1.43 -13.08
CA ASP A 10 9.89 -0.01 -13.31
C ASP A 10 8.81 -0.58 -12.37
N ARG A 11 7.63 -0.82 -12.92
CA ARG A 11 6.48 -1.32 -12.17
C ARG A 11 6.67 -2.73 -11.61
N ALA A 12 7.53 -3.54 -12.21
CA ALA A 12 7.85 -4.88 -11.72
C ALA A 12 8.64 -4.84 -10.39
N ARG A 13 9.34 -3.74 -10.16
CA ARG A 13 10.11 -3.49 -8.92
C ARG A 13 9.41 -2.53 -7.95
N CYS A 14 8.30 -1.94 -8.35
CA CYS A 14 7.55 -1.00 -7.52
C CYS A 14 6.63 -1.77 -6.55
N LEU A 15 6.93 -1.71 -5.26
CA LEU A 15 6.14 -2.40 -4.24
C LEU A 15 4.67 -1.94 -4.23
N SER A 16 4.42 -0.65 -4.44
CA SER A 16 3.05 -0.13 -4.57
C SER A 16 2.30 -0.77 -5.73
N ALA A 17 2.94 -0.93 -6.90
CA ALA A 17 2.32 -1.61 -8.04
C ALA A 17 2.08 -3.11 -7.75
N ILE A 18 3.01 -3.77 -7.05
CA ILE A 18 2.88 -5.18 -6.67
C ILE A 18 1.68 -5.39 -5.72
N THR A 19 1.51 -4.52 -4.70
CA THR A 19 0.37 -4.64 -3.77
C THR A 19 -0.99 -4.58 -4.48
N GLN A 20 -1.07 -3.92 -5.64
CA GLN A 20 -2.30 -3.74 -6.41
C GLN A 20 -2.63 -4.90 -7.35
N LYS A 21 -1.74 -5.84 -7.58
CA LYS A 21 -2.00 -7.00 -8.46
C LYS A 21 -3.03 -7.93 -7.82
N LYS A 22 -3.93 -8.49 -8.65
CA LYS A 22 -4.83 -9.59 -8.23
C LYS A 22 -4.07 -10.90 -8.09
N HIS A 23 -3.21 -11.19 -9.08
CA HIS A 23 -2.36 -12.39 -9.09
C HIS A 23 -0.90 -11.96 -8.92
N LYS A 24 -0.22 -12.57 -7.97
CA LYS A 24 1.18 -12.30 -7.64
C LYS A 24 2.02 -13.53 -7.89
N THR A 25 3.26 -13.34 -8.29
CA THR A 25 4.23 -14.42 -8.37
C THR A 25 4.72 -14.81 -6.96
N PRO A 26 5.31 -16.01 -6.77
CA PRO A 26 5.89 -16.40 -5.49
C PRO A 26 6.94 -15.41 -4.96
N GLU A 27 7.73 -14.80 -5.84
CA GLU A 27 8.74 -13.80 -5.50
C GLU A 27 8.09 -12.51 -5.00
N GLU A 28 7.01 -12.07 -5.64
CA GLU A 28 6.23 -10.90 -5.22
C GLU A 28 5.57 -11.15 -3.86
N GLU A 29 5.03 -12.34 -3.62
CA GLU A 29 4.49 -12.71 -2.32
C GLU A 29 5.57 -12.75 -1.23
N ALA A 30 6.75 -13.27 -1.54
CA ALA A 30 7.90 -13.25 -0.63
C ALA A 30 8.33 -11.82 -0.28
N LEU A 31 8.28 -10.91 -1.27
CA LEU A 31 8.57 -9.50 -1.05
C LEU A 31 7.54 -8.83 -0.14
N LEU A 32 6.25 -9.12 -0.31
CA LEU A 32 5.21 -8.60 0.60
C LEU A 32 5.41 -9.09 2.04
N ARG A 33 5.73 -10.38 2.23
CA ARG A 33 6.03 -10.93 3.56
C ARG A 33 7.23 -10.25 4.20
N LYS A 34 8.30 -10.05 3.43
CA LYS A 34 9.53 -9.39 3.91
C LYS A 34 9.31 -7.92 4.30
N THR A 35 8.44 -7.22 3.61
CA THR A 35 8.22 -5.78 3.80
C THR A 35 7.05 -5.44 4.70
N GLY A 36 6.12 -6.37 4.93
CA GLY A 36 4.86 -6.12 5.62
C GLY A 36 3.86 -5.28 4.83
N ALA A 37 4.12 -5.07 3.54
CA ALA A 37 3.30 -4.15 2.73
C ALA A 37 1.96 -4.80 2.33
N VAL A 38 0.88 -4.24 2.81
CA VAL A 38 -0.49 -4.63 2.44
C VAL A 38 -0.98 -3.81 1.26
N TRP A 39 -0.77 -2.49 1.27
CA TRP A 39 -1.20 -1.56 0.24
C TRP A 39 -0.29 -0.36 0.16
N GLY A 40 0.07 0.05 -1.06
CA GLY A 40 0.91 1.22 -1.28
C GLY A 40 2.36 1.00 -0.83
N CYS A 41 3.17 2.04 -0.98
CA CYS A 41 4.56 2.06 -0.54
C CYS A 41 5.10 3.49 -0.67
N ASP A 42 5.68 4.02 0.38
CA ASP A 42 6.25 5.38 0.42
C ASP A 42 7.77 5.41 0.51
N ILE A 43 8.46 4.27 0.32
CA ILE A 43 9.93 4.20 0.43
C ILE A 43 10.61 5.23 -0.46
N CYS A 44 10.16 5.41 -1.72
CA CYS A 44 10.73 6.41 -2.62
C CYS A 44 10.49 7.85 -2.16
N GLN A 45 9.39 8.12 -1.48
CA GLN A 45 9.09 9.42 -0.88
C GLN A 45 9.96 9.69 0.35
N LEU A 46 10.12 8.67 1.21
CA LEU A 46 10.88 8.77 2.45
C LEU A 46 12.39 9.00 2.21
N VAL A 47 12.96 8.44 1.14
CA VAL A 47 14.37 8.60 0.81
C VAL A 47 14.65 9.78 -0.12
N CYS A 48 13.62 10.48 -0.60
CA CYS A 48 13.78 11.60 -1.52
C CYS A 48 14.37 12.83 -0.81
N PRO A 49 15.51 13.36 -1.25
CA PRO A 49 16.10 14.57 -0.64
C PRO A 49 15.17 15.78 -0.70
N MET A 50 14.33 15.88 -1.73
CA MET A 50 13.36 16.97 -1.88
C MET A 50 12.26 16.97 -0.82
N ASN A 51 12.01 15.81 -0.19
CA ASN A 51 11.02 15.67 0.88
C ASN A 51 11.61 15.82 2.28
N ALA A 52 12.93 15.98 2.42
CA ALA A 52 13.60 16.01 3.72
C ALA A 52 13.11 17.17 4.63
N ALA A 53 12.66 18.28 4.04
CA ALA A 53 12.12 19.44 4.74
C ALA A 53 10.62 19.66 4.48
N ALA A 54 9.91 18.67 3.94
CA ALA A 54 8.48 18.80 3.65
C ALA A 54 7.68 18.91 4.95
N ALA A 55 6.82 19.91 5.03
CA ALA A 55 5.90 20.07 6.16
C ALA A 55 4.78 19.01 6.10
N TYR A 56 4.29 18.61 7.27
CA TYR A 56 3.09 17.77 7.33
C TYR A 56 1.85 18.53 6.83
N THR A 57 0.92 17.80 6.25
CA THR A 57 -0.34 18.38 5.77
C THR A 57 -1.16 18.98 6.90
N GLU A 58 -1.76 20.15 6.66
CA GLU A 58 -2.74 20.75 7.56
C GLU A 58 -4.19 20.35 7.23
N ILE A 59 -4.42 19.57 6.16
CA ILE A 59 -5.74 19.13 5.74
C ILE A 59 -6.28 18.10 6.72
N PRO A 60 -7.42 18.38 7.43
CA PRO A 60 -7.94 17.47 8.47
C PRO A 60 -8.25 16.06 7.98
N PHE A 61 -8.74 15.93 6.74
CA PHE A 61 -9.03 14.64 6.14
C PHE A 61 -7.80 13.71 6.14
N PHE A 62 -6.64 14.20 5.73
CA PHE A 62 -5.42 13.40 5.70
C PHE A 62 -4.79 13.19 7.09
N LYS A 63 -5.11 14.03 8.07
CA LYS A 63 -4.67 13.86 9.45
C LYS A 63 -5.45 12.76 10.18
N ASN A 64 -6.75 12.63 9.89
CA ASN A 64 -7.69 11.87 10.71
C ASN A 64 -8.25 10.62 10.03
N SER A 65 -8.03 10.44 8.73
CA SER A 65 -8.67 9.39 7.91
C SER A 65 -7.64 8.42 7.31
N PHE A 66 -6.63 8.02 8.08
CA PHE A 66 -5.68 7.00 7.65
C PHE A 66 -5.82 5.72 8.48
N ALA A 67 -5.47 4.60 7.88
CA ALA A 67 -5.40 3.30 8.55
C ALA A 67 -3.94 2.86 8.59
N ASP A 68 -3.33 2.89 9.76
CA ASP A 68 -1.96 2.47 10.02
C ASP A 68 -1.85 0.95 10.21
N MET A 69 -2.92 0.33 10.71
CA MET A 69 -3.01 -1.11 10.91
C MET A 69 -4.31 -1.67 10.31
N LEU A 70 -4.15 -2.65 9.42
CA LEU A 70 -5.27 -3.36 8.80
C LEU A 70 -5.22 -4.84 9.17
N SER A 71 -6.36 -5.38 9.62
CA SER A 71 -6.56 -6.82 9.76
C SER A 71 -7.58 -7.32 8.73
N ALA A 72 -7.52 -8.61 8.37
CA ALA A 72 -8.51 -9.19 7.48
C ALA A 72 -9.92 -9.06 8.08
N ALA A 73 -10.07 -9.28 9.38
CA ALA A 73 -11.34 -9.15 10.09
C ALA A 73 -11.86 -7.70 10.07
N SER A 74 -11.01 -6.70 10.24
CA SER A 74 -11.45 -5.29 10.18
C SER A 74 -11.95 -4.92 8.79
N ILE A 75 -11.27 -5.38 7.72
CA ILE A 75 -11.70 -5.15 6.34
C ILE A 75 -13.02 -5.86 6.04
N GLU A 76 -13.19 -7.10 6.51
CA GLU A 76 -14.40 -7.89 6.28
C GLU A 76 -15.61 -7.34 7.04
N ALA A 77 -15.40 -6.74 8.22
CA ALA A 77 -16.45 -6.15 9.05
C ALA A 77 -16.91 -4.75 8.60
N MET A 78 -16.12 -4.05 7.76
CA MET A 78 -16.51 -2.72 7.25
C MET A 78 -17.76 -2.81 6.38
N SER A 79 -18.67 -1.85 6.50
CA SER A 79 -19.72 -1.65 5.50
C SER A 79 -19.13 -1.24 4.14
N ASP A 80 -19.92 -1.30 3.07
CA ASP A 80 -19.44 -0.88 1.75
C ASP A 80 -19.18 0.62 1.70
N GLU A 81 -19.97 1.40 2.43
CA GLU A 81 -19.79 2.85 2.58
C GLU A 81 -18.49 3.17 3.31
N GLU A 82 -18.19 2.49 4.42
CA GLU A 82 -16.94 2.66 5.15
C GLU A 82 -15.73 2.25 4.30
N PHE A 83 -15.82 1.09 3.64
CA PHE A 83 -14.75 0.61 2.77
C PHE A 83 -14.46 1.56 1.62
N ALA A 84 -15.50 2.21 1.04
CA ALA A 84 -15.37 3.17 -0.05
C ALA A 84 -14.58 4.44 0.31
N LEU A 85 -14.46 4.77 1.59
CA LEU A 85 -13.69 5.94 2.05
C LEU A 85 -12.16 5.74 1.94
N TYR A 86 -11.70 4.51 1.81
CA TYR A 86 -10.26 4.21 1.75
C TYR A 86 -9.72 4.24 0.32
N ALA A 87 -8.50 4.72 0.16
CA ALA A 87 -7.82 4.84 -1.14
C ALA A 87 -7.65 3.50 -1.87
N PHE A 88 -7.68 2.37 -1.16
CA PHE A 88 -7.57 1.04 -1.74
C PHE A 88 -8.91 0.46 -2.22
N SER A 89 -10.04 1.10 -1.93
CA SER A 89 -11.38 0.54 -2.17
C SER A 89 -11.65 0.20 -3.64
N TRP A 90 -11.13 1.00 -4.55
CA TRP A 90 -11.29 0.77 -6.00
C TRP A 90 -10.74 -0.59 -6.48
N ARG A 91 -9.82 -1.20 -5.72
CA ARG A 91 -9.26 -2.50 -6.07
C ARG A 91 -10.07 -3.68 -5.56
N GLY A 92 -10.96 -3.42 -4.62
CA GLY A 92 -11.85 -4.40 -4.00
C GLY A 92 -11.27 -5.08 -2.77
N ARG A 93 -12.15 -5.51 -1.88
CA ARG A 93 -11.82 -6.13 -0.57
C ARG A 93 -10.89 -7.32 -0.71
N ASN A 94 -11.15 -8.20 -1.70
CA ASN A 94 -10.42 -9.46 -1.85
C ASN A 94 -8.90 -9.24 -2.01
N VAL A 95 -8.48 -8.24 -2.78
CA VAL A 95 -7.05 -7.96 -2.97
C VAL A 95 -6.39 -7.55 -1.65
N ILE A 96 -7.06 -6.69 -0.88
CA ILE A 96 -6.55 -6.20 0.41
C ILE A 96 -6.50 -7.34 1.43
N THR A 97 -7.60 -8.08 1.59
CA THR A 97 -7.68 -9.20 2.53
C THR A 97 -6.64 -10.28 2.23
N GLU A 98 -6.44 -10.61 0.96
CA GLU A 98 -5.42 -11.57 0.57
C GLU A 98 -4.00 -11.07 0.80
N ASN A 99 -3.71 -9.78 0.57
CA ASN A 99 -2.41 -9.20 0.90
C ASN A 99 -2.14 -9.28 2.41
N ILE A 100 -3.14 -8.96 3.25
CA ILE A 100 -3.03 -9.10 4.70
C ILE A 100 -2.68 -10.54 5.08
N ARG A 101 -3.42 -11.52 4.53
CA ARG A 101 -3.17 -12.94 4.79
C ARG A 101 -1.78 -13.40 4.33
N ARG A 102 -1.27 -12.86 3.20
CA ARG A 102 0.07 -13.17 2.69
C ARG A 102 1.18 -12.60 3.57
N VAL A 103 0.99 -11.41 4.09
CA VAL A 103 1.95 -10.76 4.99
C VAL A 103 2.08 -11.51 6.33
N HIS A 104 0.97 -12.05 6.84
CA HIS A 104 0.92 -12.73 8.14
C HIS A 104 1.12 -14.25 8.07
N ARG A 105 1.39 -14.79 6.90
CA ARG A 105 1.80 -16.20 6.73
C ARG A 105 3.30 -16.38 6.89
#